data_62511f146cb14fba9d0085a12ef60b10
#
_entry.id   62511f146cb14fba9d0085a12ef60b10
#
_cell.length_a   1.000
_cell.length_b   1.000
_cell.length_c   1.000
_cell.angle_alpha   90.00
_cell.angle_beta   90.00
_cell.angle_gamma   90.00
#
_symmetry.space_group_name_H-M   'P 1'
#
loop_
_entity.id
_entity.type
_entity.pdbx_description
1 polymer ?
#
loop_
_entity_poly.entity_id
_entity_poly.type
_entity_poly.pdbx_seq_one_letter_code
_entity_poly.pdbx_strand_id
1 'polypeptide(L)' 'LLYKPIDRVMRSTLVLHDLLKHTPADHPDYPLLQDALRISQNFLSSI' A
#
# COMPACT_ATOMS: atom_id res chain seq x y z
N LEU A 1 -13.09 1.62 21.21
CA LEU A 1 -12.06 0.99 20.42
C LEU A 1 -10.75 1.72 20.52
N LEU A 2 -9.72 0.94 20.76
CA LEU A 2 -8.40 1.50 20.96
C LEU A 2 -7.61 1.67 19.67
N TYR A 3 -8.05 0.98 18.64
CA TYR A 3 -7.34 0.98 17.37
C TYR A 3 -7.90 2.03 16.43
N LYS A 4 -7.00 2.82 15.89
CA LYS A 4 -7.40 3.78 14.87
C LYS A 4 -7.33 3.11 13.52
N PRO A 5 -8.36 3.26 12.68
CA PRO A 5 -8.34 2.70 11.34
C PRO A 5 -7.15 3.19 10.51
N ILE A 6 -6.68 4.39 10.82
CA ILE A 6 -5.54 4.97 10.11
C ILE A 6 -4.28 4.15 10.32
N ASP A 7 -4.04 3.70 11.55
CA ASP A 7 -2.86 2.88 11.84
C ASP A 7 -2.85 1.62 10.98
N ARG A 8 -4.00 1.00 10.82
CA ARG A 8 -4.11 -0.21 10.03
C ARG A 8 -3.81 0.06 8.56
N VAL A 9 -4.32 1.18 8.06
CA VAL A 9 -4.09 1.55 6.67
C VAL A 9 -2.62 1.86 6.43
N MET A 10 -2.00 2.56 7.36
CA MET A 10 -0.58 2.88 7.26
C MET A 10 0.27 1.62 7.23
N ARG A 11 -0.08 0.65 8.07
CA ARG A 11 0.63 -0.61 8.11
C ARG A 11 0.48 -1.37 6.80
N SER A 12 -0.75 -1.40 6.27
CA SER A 12 -1.01 -2.04 4.98
C SER A 12 -0.19 -1.39 3.87
N THR A 13 -0.11 -0.07 3.89
CA THR A 13 0.65 0.68 2.90
C THR A 13 2.13 0.31 2.97
N LEU A 14 2.67 0.17 4.18
CA LEU A 14 4.05 -0.22 4.36
C LEU A 14 4.31 -1.63 3.82
N VAL A 15 3.38 -2.55 4.08
CA VAL A 15 3.50 -3.91 3.58
C VAL A 15 3.45 -3.93 2.06
N LEU A 16 2.55 -3.18 1.48
CA LEU A 16 2.44 -3.09 0.03
C LEU A 16 3.71 -2.50 -0.59
N HIS A 17 4.23 -1.49 0.04
CA HIS A 17 5.47 -0.86 -0.42
C HIS A 17 6.63 -1.86 -0.38
N ASP A 18 6.70 -2.62 0.69
CA ASP A 18 7.73 -3.64 0.85
C ASP A 18 7.59 -4.72 -0.23
N LEU A 19 6.36 -5.19 -0.44
CA LEU A 19 6.09 -6.17 -1.47
C LEU A 19 6.50 -5.68 -2.85
N LEU A 20 6.13 -4.45 -3.15
CA LEU A 20 6.48 -3.86 -4.44
C LEU A 20 7.98 -3.77 -4.62
N LYS A 21 8.69 -3.46 -3.55
CA LYS A 21 10.14 -3.35 -3.59
C LYS A 21 10.80 -4.70 -3.90
N HIS A 22 10.19 -5.79 -3.44
CA HIS A 22 10.72 -7.13 -3.66
C HIS A 22 10.17 -7.77 -4.94
N THR A 23 9.23 -7.13 -5.60
CA THR A 23 8.62 -7.67 -6.80
C THR A 23 9.32 -7.09 -8.03
N PRO A 24 9.78 -7.94 -8.95
CA PRO A 24 10.40 -7.46 -10.18
C PRO A 24 9.40 -6.74 -11.08
N ALA A 25 9.90 -5.77 -11.83
CA ALA A 25 9.04 -5.00 -12.72
C ALA A 25 8.39 -5.85 -13.79
N ASP A 26 9.01 -6.98 -14.11
CA ASP A 26 8.47 -7.90 -15.11
C ASP A 26 7.34 -8.76 -14.57
N HIS A 27 7.13 -8.72 -13.26
CA HIS A 27 6.09 -9.52 -12.65
C HIS A 27 4.70 -9.02 -13.06
N PRO A 28 3.77 -9.94 -13.37
CA PRO A 28 2.43 -9.53 -13.80
C PRO A 28 1.65 -8.79 -12.71
N ASP A 29 1.98 -9.04 -11.45
CA ASP A 29 1.32 -8.36 -10.33
C ASP A 29 1.91 -6.99 -10.03
N TYR A 30 3.03 -6.66 -10.65
CA TYR A 30 3.70 -5.40 -10.36
C TYR A 30 2.79 -4.18 -10.56
N PRO A 31 2.12 -4.04 -11.71
CA PRO A 31 1.23 -2.90 -11.91
C PRO A 31 0.05 -2.90 -10.94
N LEU A 32 -0.41 -4.08 -10.54
CA LEU A 32 -1.50 -4.17 -9.59
C LEU A 32 -1.06 -3.68 -8.21
N LEU A 33 0.14 -4.04 -7.82
CA LEU A 33 0.70 -3.60 -6.55
C LEU A 33 0.91 -2.09 -6.54
N GLN A 34 1.40 -1.55 -7.62
CA GLN A 34 1.58 -0.11 -7.75
C GLN A 34 0.26 0.63 -7.62
N ASP A 35 -0.75 0.11 -8.27
CA ASP A 35 -2.07 0.73 -8.23
C ASP A 35 -2.64 0.71 -6.82
N ALA A 36 -2.55 -0.43 -6.16
CA ALA A 36 -3.03 -0.56 -4.80
C ALA A 36 -2.30 0.40 -3.86
N LEU A 37 -1.00 0.50 -4.01
CA LEU A 37 -0.20 1.39 -3.18
C LEU A 37 -0.59 2.85 -3.43
N ARG A 38 -0.81 3.20 -4.67
CA ARG A 38 -1.21 4.55 -5.05
C ARG A 38 -2.55 4.91 -4.42
N ILE A 39 -3.50 3.99 -4.47
CA ILE A 39 -4.82 4.20 -3.87
C ILE A 39 -4.69 4.40 -2.37
N SER A 40 -3.90 3.57 -1.71
CA SER A 40 -3.66 3.69 -0.28
C SER A 40 -3.06 5.04 0.09
N GLN A 41 -2.04 5.45 -0.64
CA GLN A 41 -1.39 6.73 -0.38
C GLN A 41 -2.34 7.90 -0.63
N ASN A 42 -3.14 7.79 -1.67
CA ASN A 42 -4.12 8.82 -1.98
C ASN A 42 -5.14 8.95 -0.85
N PHE A 43 -5.57 7.83 -0.31
CA PHE A 43 -6.49 7.82 0.81
C PHE A 43 -5.88 8.50 2.02
N LEU A 44 -4.64 8.18 2.35
CA LEU A 44 -3.95 8.79 3.47
C LEU A 44 -3.74 10.28 3.26
N SER A 45 -3.47 10.69 2.05
CA SER A 45 -3.28 12.10 1.74
C SER A 45 -4.58 12.88 1.86
N SER A 46 -5.69 12.21 1.73
CA SER A 46 -7.01 12.83 1.81
C SER A 46 -7.41 13.13 3.25
N ILE A 47 -6.76 12.51 4.20
CA ILE A 47 -7.01 12.73 5.61
C ILE A 47 -6.29 13.99 6.06
#